data_6a8a3ad0cf995dfd2d60f70f5e6aac69
#
_entry.id   6a8a3ad0cf995dfd2d60f70f5e6aac69
#
_cell.length_a   1.000
_cell.length_b   1.000
_cell.length_c   1.000
_cell.angle_alpha   90.00
_cell.angle_beta   90.00
_cell.angle_gamma   90.00
#
_symmetry.space_group_name_H-M   'P 1'
#
loop_
_entity.id
_entity.type
_entity.pdbx_description
1 polymer ?
#
loop_
_entity_poly.entity_id
_entity_poly.type
_entity_poly.pdbx_seq_one_letter_code
_entity_poly.pdbx_strand_id
1 'polypeptide(L)'
;MIEDHYDYLIVGAGLFGATFAYRARQQGKKCLVIDKRPHLGGNIYCENIEGINVHCYGAHIFHTSDKRIWDFVNSIVEFNRYINSPVANYKGKLYNLPFNMNTFYQMWGVTTPADAMAKIEEQKFEAVAKMKADGVEEPRNLEEQAQILIGKDIYEKLIKGYTEKQWGRKCTELPAFIIKRLPVRLVFDNNYFNDKYQGIPIGGFNKLISGLLEGVDTLINTDFFTNRNYWESIADKVVFTGAIDEYYEYRYGKLEYRTVKFETETLDIPNYQGNAVVNYTEREIPYTRVIEHKHFEMFGSEVIACPKTVISREYSVEFQEGMEPYYPVNNNRNNRLADQYHQLAAKEKNVLFGGRLAEYKYYDMAPIIGQVLD
;
A
#
# COMPACT_ATOMS: atom_id res chain seq x y z
N MET A 1 -16.21 -27.01 12.71
CA MET A 1 -15.67 -28.30 12.17
C MET A 1 -15.56 -28.11 10.67
N ILE A 2 -14.47 -28.58 10.06
CA ILE A 2 -14.33 -28.56 8.59
C ILE A 2 -15.40 -29.51 8.04
N GLU A 3 -16.14 -29.03 7.03
CA GLU A 3 -17.10 -29.86 6.32
C GLU A 3 -16.39 -30.83 5.35
N ASP A 4 -17.08 -31.87 4.90
CA ASP A 4 -16.48 -32.86 3.99
C ASP A 4 -16.26 -32.28 2.58
N HIS A 5 -16.99 -31.23 2.19
CA HIS A 5 -16.88 -30.60 0.87
C HIS A 5 -17.37 -29.14 0.83
N TYR A 6 -16.73 -28.32 -0.01
CA TYR A 6 -17.02 -26.90 -0.22
C TYR A 6 -17.24 -26.58 -1.70
N ASP A 7 -18.03 -25.54 -2.00
CA ASP A 7 -18.09 -24.99 -3.36
C ASP A 7 -16.77 -24.28 -3.72
N TYR A 8 -16.17 -23.58 -2.73
CA TYR A 8 -14.92 -22.84 -2.93
C TYR A 8 -13.94 -23.07 -1.78
N LEU A 9 -12.70 -23.43 -2.13
CA LEU A 9 -11.53 -23.24 -1.28
C LEU A 9 -10.89 -21.91 -1.64
N ILE A 10 -10.72 -21.00 -0.68
CA ILE A 10 -10.10 -19.69 -0.88
C ILE A 10 -8.75 -19.70 -0.17
N VAL A 11 -7.68 -19.57 -0.94
CA VAL A 11 -6.29 -19.56 -0.45
C VAL A 11 -5.83 -18.12 -0.30
N GLY A 12 -5.74 -17.68 0.95
CA GLY A 12 -5.41 -16.32 1.37
C GLY A 12 -6.63 -15.57 1.94
N ALA A 13 -6.53 -15.23 3.23
CA ALA A 13 -7.55 -14.51 4.00
C ALA A 13 -7.39 -12.97 3.94
N GLY A 14 -6.72 -12.46 2.92
CA GLY A 14 -6.60 -11.04 2.65
C GLY A 14 -7.92 -10.45 2.12
N LEU A 15 -7.91 -9.15 1.80
CA LEU A 15 -9.12 -8.42 1.41
C LEU A 15 -9.83 -9.01 0.20
N PHE A 16 -9.10 -9.51 -0.82
CA PHE A 16 -9.69 -10.18 -1.97
C PHE A 16 -10.43 -11.45 -1.55
N GLY A 17 -9.73 -12.37 -0.85
CA GLY A 17 -10.31 -13.65 -0.44
C GLY A 17 -11.50 -13.48 0.50
N ALA A 18 -11.42 -12.55 1.46
CA ALA A 18 -12.51 -12.26 2.38
C ALA A 18 -13.74 -11.68 1.65
N THR A 19 -13.53 -10.76 0.70
CA THR A 19 -14.63 -10.19 -0.10
C THR A 19 -15.27 -11.24 -1.00
N PHE A 20 -14.46 -12.12 -1.62
CA PHE A 20 -14.95 -13.22 -2.43
C PHE A 20 -15.80 -14.19 -1.59
N ALA A 21 -15.31 -14.60 -0.42
CA ALA A 21 -16.04 -15.48 0.50
C ALA A 21 -17.41 -14.87 0.90
N TYR A 22 -17.43 -13.57 1.22
CA TYR A 22 -18.65 -12.83 1.53
C TYR A 22 -19.66 -12.93 0.38
N ARG A 23 -19.25 -12.62 -0.84
CA ARG A 23 -20.13 -12.64 -2.03
C ARG A 23 -20.62 -14.05 -2.36
N ALA A 24 -19.74 -15.04 -2.30
CA ALA A 24 -20.10 -16.44 -2.54
C ALA A 24 -21.12 -16.93 -1.51
N ARG A 25 -20.91 -16.61 -0.21
CA ARG A 25 -21.86 -16.95 0.85
C ARG A 25 -23.24 -16.30 0.62
N GLN A 26 -23.29 -15.04 0.18
CA GLN A 26 -24.57 -14.39 -0.17
C GLN A 26 -25.32 -15.11 -1.30
N GLN A 27 -24.61 -15.87 -2.12
CA GLN A 27 -25.19 -16.71 -3.18
C GLN A 27 -25.48 -18.15 -2.71
N GLY A 28 -25.42 -18.40 -1.40
CA GLY A 28 -25.65 -19.71 -0.81
C GLY A 28 -24.52 -20.72 -0.99
N LYS A 29 -23.31 -20.24 -1.35
CA LYS A 29 -22.14 -21.07 -1.56
C LYS A 29 -21.39 -21.31 -0.24
N LYS A 30 -20.90 -22.54 -0.07
CA LYS A 30 -20.06 -22.92 1.05
C LYS A 30 -18.59 -22.66 0.72
N CYS A 31 -17.91 -21.93 1.61
CA CYS A 31 -16.53 -21.55 1.43
C CYS A 31 -15.67 -21.98 2.63
N LEU A 32 -14.46 -22.45 2.34
CA LEU A 32 -13.38 -22.57 3.31
C LEU A 32 -12.28 -21.56 2.94
N VAL A 33 -11.90 -20.70 3.87
CA VAL A 33 -10.76 -19.80 3.70
C VAL A 33 -9.58 -20.32 4.50
N ILE A 34 -8.45 -20.53 3.84
CA ILE A 34 -7.19 -20.92 4.51
C ILE A 34 -6.14 -19.84 4.36
N ASP A 35 -5.32 -19.62 5.38
CA ASP A 35 -4.18 -18.72 5.32
C ASP A 35 -2.97 -19.33 6.03
N LYS A 36 -1.79 -19.17 5.42
CA LYS A 36 -0.53 -19.64 6.01
C LYS A 36 -0.10 -18.84 7.24
N ARG A 37 -0.58 -17.59 7.38
CA ARG A 37 -0.29 -16.73 8.51
C ARG A 37 -1.10 -17.11 9.75
N PRO A 38 -0.65 -16.72 10.96
CA PRO A 38 -1.37 -16.96 12.21
C PRO A 38 -2.56 -16.02 12.44
N HIS A 39 -2.98 -15.27 11.42
CA HIS A 39 -4.08 -14.31 11.49
C HIS A 39 -4.79 -14.17 10.14
N LEU A 40 -6.02 -13.72 10.16
CA LEU A 40 -6.79 -13.30 8.99
C LEU A 40 -6.45 -11.85 8.61
N GLY A 41 -6.87 -11.40 7.42
CA GLY A 41 -6.77 -10.01 6.98
C GLY A 41 -5.57 -9.69 6.10
N GLY A 42 -4.66 -10.65 5.90
CA GLY A 42 -3.50 -10.40 5.03
C GLY A 42 -2.72 -9.15 5.48
N ASN A 43 -2.39 -8.26 4.54
CA ASN A 43 -1.60 -7.05 4.85
C ASN A 43 -2.38 -5.95 5.57
N ILE A 44 -3.71 -6.03 5.68
CA ILE A 44 -4.49 -5.05 6.47
C ILE A 44 -4.74 -5.48 7.91
N TYR A 45 -4.13 -6.59 8.35
CA TYR A 45 -4.21 -7.04 9.72
C TYR A 45 -3.66 -5.99 10.69
N CYS A 46 -4.37 -5.80 11.80
CA CYS A 46 -3.96 -4.95 12.90
C CYS A 46 -3.81 -5.79 14.18
N GLU A 47 -2.73 -5.56 14.91
CA GLU A 47 -2.57 -6.08 16.28
C GLU A 47 -3.04 -5.03 17.29
N ASN A 48 -3.75 -5.46 18.31
CA ASN A 48 -4.14 -4.55 19.40
C ASN A 48 -3.05 -4.52 20.47
N ILE A 49 -2.36 -3.40 20.60
CA ILE A 49 -1.31 -3.17 21.60
C ILE A 49 -1.74 -1.96 22.45
N GLU A 50 -1.90 -2.15 23.75
CA GLU A 50 -2.35 -1.10 24.71
C GLU A 50 -3.69 -0.43 24.27
N GLY A 51 -4.57 -1.15 23.61
CA GLY A 51 -5.82 -0.64 23.04
C GLY A 51 -5.68 0.08 21.69
N ILE A 52 -4.45 0.22 21.16
CA ILE A 52 -4.16 0.86 19.88
C ILE A 52 -4.18 -0.20 18.77
N ASN A 53 -4.89 0.05 17.68
CA ASN A 53 -4.86 -0.80 16.48
C ASN A 53 -3.58 -0.54 15.68
N VAL A 54 -2.59 -1.40 15.84
CA VAL A 54 -1.29 -1.30 15.19
C VAL A 54 -1.37 -1.96 13.81
N HIS A 55 -1.16 -1.20 12.75
CA HIS A 55 -1.12 -1.70 11.37
C HIS A 55 0.20 -2.44 11.14
N CYS A 56 0.18 -3.78 11.23
CA CYS A 56 1.41 -4.60 11.26
C CYS A 56 2.19 -4.59 9.94
N TYR A 57 1.53 -4.32 8.82
CA TYR A 57 2.09 -4.37 7.48
C TYR A 57 2.12 -3.01 6.78
N GLY A 58 2.18 -1.93 7.54
CA GLY A 58 2.23 -0.56 7.05
C GLY A 58 0.92 0.20 7.19
N ALA A 59 0.98 1.51 7.02
CA ALA A 59 -0.18 2.39 7.11
C ALA A 59 -1.17 2.06 5.99
N HIS A 60 -2.36 1.61 6.36
CA HIS A 60 -3.46 1.36 5.44
C HIS A 60 -4.58 2.35 5.72
N ILE A 61 -4.94 3.14 4.72
CA ILE A 61 -6.07 4.06 4.76
C ILE A 61 -6.99 3.68 3.59
N PHE A 62 -8.25 3.42 3.87
CA PHE A 62 -9.21 3.14 2.83
C PHE A 62 -9.61 4.42 2.13
N HIS A 63 -9.58 4.44 0.80
CA HIS A 63 -10.01 5.59 0.02
C HIS A 63 -10.60 5.13 -1.33
N THR A 64 -11.60 5.85 -1.82
CA THR A 64 -12.25 5.59 -3.10
C THR A 64 -13.10 6.77 -3.55
N SER A 65 -13.28 6.93 -4.86
CA SER A 65 -14.32 7.80 -5.43
C SER A 65 -15.57 7.02 -5.87
N ASP A 66 -15.51 5.69 -5.84
CA ASP A 66 -16.66 4.82 -6.14
C ASP A 66 -17.58 4.69 -4.92
N LYS A 67 -18.76 5.33 -5.02
CA LYS A 67 -19.75 5.28 -3.94
C LYS A 67 -20.25 3.87 -3.64
N ARG A 68 -20.35 2.99 -4.64
CA ARG A 68 -20.80 1.62 -4.46
C ARG A 68 -19.84 0.85 -3.54
N ILE A 69 -18.54 1.01 -3.75
CA ILE A 69 -17.51 0.37 -2.91
C ILE A 69 -17.52 0.98 -1.49
N TRP A 70 -17.65 2.32 -1.39
CA TRP A 70 -17.75 2.98 -0.10
C TRP A 70 -18.96 2.53 0.71
N ASP A 71 -20.15 2.47 0.08
CA ASP A 71 -21.37 2.02 0.74
C ASP A 71 -21.25 0.54 1.14
N PHE A 72 -20.61 -0.28 0.30
CA PHE A 72 -20.37 -1.69 0.61
C PHE A 72 -19.55 -1.87 1.88
N VAL A 73 -18.38 -1.25 1.99
CA VAL A 73 -17.54 -1.42 3.18
C VAL A 73 -18.19 -0.84 4.44
N ASN A 74 -18.94 0.27 4.31
CA ASN A 74 -19.71 0.84 5.42
C ASN A 74 -20.93 0.00 5.82
N SER A 75 -21.45 -0.86 4.94
CA SER A 75 -22.47 -1.84 5.32
C SER A 75 -21.94 -2.98 6.19
N ILE A 76 -20.63 -3.21 6.19
CA ILE A 76 -19.96 -4.24 6.99
C ILE A 76 -19.48 -3.67 8.31
N VAL A 77 -18.83 -2.51 8.28
CA VAL A 77 -18.31 -1.79 9.46
C VAL A 77 -18.31 -0.29 9.19
N GLU A 78 -18.65 0.51 10.19
CA GLU A 78 -18.61 1.96 10.08
C GLU A 78 -17.17 2.45 9.98
N PHE A 79 -16.92 3.41 9.09
CA PHE A 79 -15.63 4.07 8.92
C PHE A 79 -15.63 5.43 9.61
N ASN A 80 -14.51 5.76 10.25
CA ASN A 80 -14.29 7.11 10.76
C ASN A 80 -14.02 8.09 9.62
N ARG A 81 -13.85 9.38 9.95
CA ARG A 81 -13.54 10.45 8.99
C ARG A 81 -12.04 10.79 8.94
N TYR A 82 -11.17 9.81 9.11
CA TYR A 82 -9.73 10.05 9.03
C TYR A 82 -9.36 10.60 7.66
N ILE A 83 -8.60 11.69 7.64
CA ILE A 83 -8.06 12.30 6.43
C ILE A 83 -6.55 12.10 6.43
N ASN A 84 -6.03 11.40 5.42
CA ASN A 84 -4.60 11.17 5.31
C ASN A 84 -3.85 12.45 4.95
N SER A 85 -3.07 12.97 5.88
CA SER A 85 -2.30 14.20 5.74
C SER A 85 -0.86 13.97 6.21
N PRO A 86 -0.05 13.20 5.46
CA PRO A 86 1.32 12.91 5.83
C PRO A 86 2.19 14.18 5.83
N VAL A 87 3.23 14.15 6.63
CA VAL A 87 4.24 15.21 6.73
C VAL A 87 5.59 14.63 6.34
N ALA A 88 6.39 15.39 5.60
CA ALA A 88 7.78 15.06 5.33
C ALA A 88 8.70 15.76 6.32
N ASN A 89 9.65 15.03 6.88
CA ASN A 89 10.76 15.55 7.65
C ASN A 89 12.04 15.47 6.81
N TYR A 90 12.64 16.61 6.54
CA TYR A 90 13.95 16.72 5.91
C TYR A 90 14.89 17.49 6.82
N LYS A 91 15.83 16.78 7.44
CA LYS A 91 16.84 17.36 8.35
C LYS A 91 16.23 18.21 9.46
N GLY A 92 15.14 17.72 10.07
CA GLY A 92 14.42 18.40 11.14
C GLY A 92 13.44 19.49 10.68
N LYS A 93 13.38 19.81 9.40
CA LYS A 93 12.39 20.74 8.85
C LYS A 93 11.19 19.98 8.28
N LEU A 94 9.99 20.39 8.69
CA LEU A 94 8.74 19.75 8.30
C LEU A 94 8.11 20.42 7.08
N TYR A 95 7.54 19.57 6.20
CA TYR A 95 6.82 20.00 5.01
C TYR A 95 5.53 19.19 4.88
N ASN A 96 4.44 19.86 4.57
CA ASN A 96 3.18 19.18 4.27
C ASN A 96 3.24 18.44 2.93
N LEU A 97 2.51 17.32 2.87
CA LEU A 97 2.29 16.54 1.66
C LEU A 97 0.78 16.39 1.40
N PRO A 98 0.36 16.22 0.14
CA PRO A 98 1.12 16.31 -1.11
C PRO A 98 1.65 17.73 -1.34
N PHE A 99 2.46 17.94 -2.40
CA PHE A 99 3.00 19.26 -2.72
C PHE A 99 1.88 20.25 -2.97
N ASN A 100 1.67 21.18 -2.04
CA ASN A 100 0.59 22.15 -2.03
C ASN A 100 1.09 23.51 -1.52
N MET A 101 0.21 24.49 -1.42
CA MET A 101 0.60 25.84 -0.98
C MET A 101 1.25 25.87 0.42
N ASN A 102 0.87 24.95 1.34
CA ASN A 102 1.56 24.84 2.63
C ASN A 102 3.01 24.37 2.44
N THR A 103 3.26 23.41 1.55
CA THR A 103 4.62 22.94 1.20
C THR A 103 5.46 24.10 0.64
N PHE A 104 4.90 24.87 -0.27
CA PHE A 104 5.60 25.98 -0.93
C PHE A 104 5.87 27.14 0.02
N TYR A 105 4.92 27.45 0.91
CA TYR A 105 5.14 28.40 1.99
C TYR A 105 6.28 27.94 2.91
N GLN A 106 6.27 26.68 3.35
CA GLN A 106 7.30 26.12 4.22
C GLN A 106 8.67 26.09 3.53
N MET A 107 8.71 25.91 2.22
CA MET A 107 9.96 25.82 1.45
C MET A 107 10.53 27.19 1.06
N TRP A 108 9.68 28.10 0.58
CA TRP A 108 10.08 29.36 -0.05
C TRP A 108 9.49 30.61 0.61
N GLY A 109 8.56 30.49 1.55
CA GLY A 109 7.87 31.60 2.18
C GLY A 109 6.84 32.30 1.27
N VAL A 110 6.48 31.69 0.12
CA VAL A 110 5.51 32.23 -0.81
C VAL A 110 4.09 32.06 -0.28
N THR A 111 3.25 33.07 -0.50
CA THR A 111 1.87 33.10 0.03
C THR A 111 0.80 33.10 -1.05
N THR A 112 1.18 33.30 -2.32
CA THR A 112 0.25 33.26 -3.43
C THR A 112 0.54 32.17 -4.43
N PRO A 113 -0.48 31.62 -5.12
CA PRO A 113 -0.28 30.65 -6.20
C PRO A 113 0.64 31.16 -7.31
N ALA A 114 0.57 32.45 -7.64
CA ALA A 114 1.42 33.06 -8.67
C ALA A 114 2.90 32.99 -8.29
N ASP A 115 3.24 33.36 -7.04
CA ASP A 115 4.63 33.32 -6.56
C ASP A 115 5.15 31.89 -6.47
N ALA A 116 4.31 30.94 -6.03
CA ALA A 116 4.66 29.53 -5.99
C ALA A 116 4.96 28.98 -7.39
N MET A 117 4.10 29.29 -8.35
CA MET A 117 4.27 28.88 -9.75
C MET A 117 5.52 29.52 -10.36
N ALA A 118 5.78 30.81 -10.10
CA ALA A 118 6.99 31.47 -10.58
C ALA A 118 8.27 30.78 -10.07
N LYS A 119 8.29 30.38 -8.81
CA LYS A 119 9.43 29.62 -8.24
C LYS A 119 9.59 28.24 -8.89
N ILE A 120 8.51 27.52 -9.11
CA ILE A 120 8.54 26.21 -9.79
C ILE A 120 9.06 26.39 -11.22
N GLU A 121 8.52 27.32 -11.99
CA GLU A 121 8.90 27.53 -13.38
C GLU A 121 10.35 28.03 -13.52
N GLU A 122 10.83 28.88 -12.61
CA GLU A 122 12.24 29.30 -12.54
C GLU A 122 13.16 28.09 -12.45
N GLN A 123 12.91 27.20 -11.50
CA GLN A 123 13.77 26.01 -11.28
C GLN A 123 13.62 24.95 -12.38
N LYS A 124 12.42 24.79 -12.95
CA LYS A 124 12.21 23.94 -14.12
C LYS A 124 12.99 24.46 -15.33
N PHE A 125 12.97 25.76 -15.54
CA PHE A 125 13.74 26.40 -16.62
C PHE A 125 15.24 26.14 -16.46
N GLU A 126 15.79 26.29 -15.24
CA GLU A 126 17.20 25.95 -14.95
C GLU A 126 17.51 24.47 -15.26
N ALA A 127 16.64 23.55 -14.88
CA ALA A 127 16.82 22.12 -15.15
C ALA A 127 16.82 21.82 -16.65
N VAL A 128 15.88 22.40 -17.41
CA VAL A 128 15.82 22.25 -18.87
C VAL A 128 17.03 22.88 -19.56
N ALA A 129 17.46 24.07 -19.11
CA ALA A 129 18.64 24.74 -19.67
C ALA A 129 19.90 23.91 -19.47
N LYS A 130 20.07 23.30 -18.27
CA LYS A 130 21.17 22.40 -17.98
C LYS A 130 21.16 21.17 -18.90
N MET A 131 20.02 20.50 -19.04
CA MET A 131 19.88 19.35 -19.95
C MET A 131 20.26 19.69 -21.39
N LYS A 132 19.80 20.85 -21.90
CA LYS A 132 20.16 21.32 -23.25
C LYS A 132 21.65 21.58 -23.39
N ALA A 133 22.28 22.18 -22.37
CA ALA A 133 23.74 22.40 -22.37
C ALA A 133 24.52 21.09 -22.41
N ASP A 134 23.97 20.02 -21.78
CA ASP A 134 24.53 18.69 -21.78
C ASP A 134 24.18 17.88 -23.06
N GLY A 135 23.47 18.49 -24.02
CA GLY A 135 23.03 17.86 -25.27
C GLY A 135 21.92 16.82 -25.08
N VAL A 136 21.12 16.96 -24.04
CA VAL A 136 20.04 16.02 -23.67
C VAL A 136 18.69 16.65 -24.03
N GLU A 137 17.94 15.98 -24.90
CA GLU A 137 16.61 16.42 -25.33
C GLU A 137 15.49 15.93 -24.41
N GLU A 138 15.59 14.68 -23.96
CA GLU A 138 14.62 14.05 -23.05
C GLU A 138 15.29 13.55 -21.76
N PRO A 139 14.58 13.53 -20.62
CA PRO A 139 15.15 13.06 -19.35
C PRO A 139 15.61 11.61 -19.45
N ARG A 140 16.86 11.36 -19.11
CA ARG A 140 17.49 10.04 -19.14
C ARG A 140 17.16 9.19 -17.92
N ASN A 141 16.87 9.83 -16.80
CA ASN A 141 16.70 9.21 -15.50
C ASN A 141 15.67 9.96 -14.63
N LEU A 142 15.38 9.38 -13.47
CA LEU A 142 14.39 9.91 -12.53
C LEU A 142 14.78 11.31 -12.00
N GLU A 143 16.07 11.57 -11.77
CA GLU A 143 16.55 12.88 -11.29
C GLU A 143 16.20 13.99 -12.28
N GLU A 144 16.57 13.82 -13.54
CA GLU A 144 16.28 14.79 -14.60
C GLU A 144 14.77 14.99 -14.77
N GLN A 145 14.03 13.87 -14.80
CA GLN A 145 12.56 13.92 -14.90
C GLN A 145 11.90 14.67 -13.75
N ALA A 146 12.32 14.42 -12.52
CA ALA A 146 11.77 15.10 -11.34
C ALA A 146 12.07 16.60 -11.37
N GLN A 147 13.29 16.99 -11.72
CA GLN A 147 13.69 18.40 -11.74
C GLN A 147 12.94 19.21 -12.81
N ILE A 148 12.68 18.63 -13.99
CA ILE A 148 11.87 19.31 -15.02
C ILE A 148 10.37 19.34 -14.70
N LEU A 149 9.89 18.48 -13.79
CA LEU A 149 8.49 18.48 -13.36
C LEU A 149 8.22 19.47 -12.23
N ILE A 150 9.13 19.61 -11.26
CA ILE A 150 8.84 20.34 -10.02
C ILE A 150 10.01 21.19 -9.50
N GLY A 151 11.15 21.16 -10.17
CA GLY A 151 12.32 21.93 -9.78
C GLY A 151 13.25 21.23 -8.79
N LYS A 152 14.40 21.86 -8.57
CA LYS A 152 15.50 21.29 -7.78
C LYS A 152 15.20 21.18 -6.30
N ASP A 153 14.61 22.20 -5.70
CA ASP A 153 14.45 22.27 -4.23
C ASP A 153 13.54 21.15 -3.71
N ILE A 154 12.42 20.91 -4.37
CA ILE A 154 11.47 19.86 -4.01
C ILE A 154 12.10 18.49 -4.28
N TYR A 155 12.77 18.35 -5.44
CA TYR A 155 13.48 17.12 -5.76
C TYR A 155 14.51 16.76 -4.69
N GLU A 156 15.45 17.65 -4.37
CA GLU A 156 16.54 17.37 -3.44
C GLU A 156 16.07 17.11 -2.00
N LYS A 157 15.05 17.86 -1.54
CA LYS A 157 14.59 17.79 -0.14
C LYS A 157 13.51 16.72 0.09
N LEU A 158 12.59 16.52 -0.86
CA LEU A 158 11.40 15.71 -0.60
C LEU A 158 11.29 14.43 -1.44
N ILE A 159 12.06 14.31 -2.55
CA ILE A 159 11.95 13.18 -3.46
C ILE A 159 13.20 12.29 -3.42
N LYS A 160 14.36 12.87 -3.63
CA LYS A 160 15.63 12.16 -3.88
C LYS A 160 15.94 11.09 -2.83
N GLY A 161 16.19 11.48 -1.60
CA GLY A 161 16.60 10.54 -0.55
C GLY A 161 15.52 9.51 -0.21
N TYR A 162 14.24 9.92 -0.23
CA TYR A 162 13.11 9.01 -0.04
C TYR A 162 13.05 7.94 -1.13
N THR A 163 13.13 8.36 -2.39
CA THR A 163 13.09 7.45 -3.56
C THR A 163 14.30 6.53 -3.59
N GLU A 164 15.49 7.05 -3.30
CA GLU A 164 16.72 6.25 -3.26
C GLU A 164 16.68 5.17 -2.17
N LYS A 165 16.08 5.45 -1.00
CA LYS A 165 15.82 4.43 0.03
C LYS A 165 14.79 3.40 -0.44
N GLN A 166 13.70 3.86 -1.02
CA GLN A 166 12.63 2.99 -1.49
C GLN A 166 13.10 2.00 -2.56
N TRP A 167 13.96 2.45 -3.48
CA TRP A 167 14.45 1.63 -4.59
C TRP A 167 15.81 0.98 -4.34
N GLY A 168 16.55 1.42 -3.32
CA GLY A 168 17.91 0.94 -3.04
C GLY A 168 18.94 1.37 -4.09
N ARG A 169 18.62 2.36 -4.95
CA ARG A 169 19.45 2.85 -6.06
C ARG A 169 19.41 4.37 -6.12
N LYS A 170 20.44 4.97 -6.74
CA LYS A 170 20.46 6.41 -6.98
C LYS A 170 19.39 6.81 -7.99
N CYS A 171 18.82 8.01 -7.83
CA CYS A 171 17.84 8.55 -8.78
C CYS A 171 18.40 8.68 -10.21
N THR A 172 19.71 8.88 -10.35
CA THR A 172 20.43 8.89 -11.64
C THR A 172 20.49 7.52 -12.36
N GLU A 173 20.26 6.44 -11.61
CA GLU A 173 20.25 5.06 -12.13
C GLU A 173 18.83 4.52 -12.35
N LEU A 174 17.83 5.26 -11.89
CA LEU A 174 16.42 4.89 -12.02
C LEU A 174 15.82 5.47 -13.30
N PRO A 175 14.98 4.70 -14.01
CA PRO A 175 14.32 5.17 -15.23
C PRO A 175 13.42 6.39 -14.99
N ALA A 176 13.40 7.32 -15.95
CA ALA A 176 12.56 8.54 -15.89
C ALA A 176 11.07 8.23 -15.71
N PHE A 177 10.57 7.13 -16.30
CA PHE A 177 9.14 6.78 -16.26
C PHE A 177 8.60 6.45 -14.87
N ILE A 178 9.45 6.20 -13.87
CA ILE A 178 9.03 5.97 -12.47
C ILE A 178 8.29 7.21 -11.94
N ILE A 179 8.71 8.40 -12.35
CA ILE A 179 8.03 9.66 -12.03
C ILE A 179 7.44 10.26 -13.32
N LYS A 180 6.25 9.81 -13.70
CA LYS A 180 5.54 10.37 -14.87
C LYS A 180 4.83 11.68 -14.55
N ARG A 181 4.34 11.81 -13.33
CA ARG A 181 3.58 12.97 -12.85
C ARG A 181 3.92 13.23 -11.38
N LEU A 182 4.09 14.47 -11.06
CA LEU A 182 4.16 14.96 -9.69
C LEU A 182 3.01 15.95 -9.52
N PRO A 183 1.95 15.60 -8.78
CA PRO A 183 0.82 16.48 -8.60
C PRO A 183 1.25 17.71 -7.78
N VAL A 184 1.03 18.88 -8.35
CA VAL A 184 1.22 20.19 -7.72
C VAL A 184 -0.15 20.80 -7.50
N ARG A 185 -0.46 21.15 -6.26
CA ARG A 185 -1.72 21.79 -5.90
C ARG A 185 -1.47 23.24 -5.50
N LEU A 186 -2.04 24.17 -6.25
CA LEU A 186 -1.95 25.61 -5.94
C LEU A 186 -3.08 26.06 -4.99
N VAL A 187 -3.39 25.21 -4.01
CA VAL A 187 -4.37 25.43 -2.93
C VAL A 187 -3.78 24.97 -1.61
N PHE A 188 -4.29 25.48 -0.48
CA PHE A 188 -3.92 25.05 0.87
C PHE A 188 -4.74 23.81 1.25
N ASP A 189 -4.37 22.65 0.72
CA ASP A 189 -5.04 21.37 0.96
C ASP A 189 -4.02 20.26 1.23
N ASN A 190 -4.02 19.76 2.47
CA ASN A 190 -3.13 18.70 2.93
C ASN A 190 -3.75 17.29 2.78
N ASN A 191 -4.96 17.16 2.24
CA ASN A 191 -5.53 15.86 1.97
C ASN A 191 -4.71 15.14 0.88
N TYR A 192 -4.10 14.00 1.24
CA TYR A 192 -3.20 13.29 0.34
C TYR A 192 -3.94 12.68 -0.87
N PHE A 193 -5.15 12.15 -0.65
CA PHE A 193 -5.93 11.52 -1.69
C PHE A 193 -6.82 12.53 -2.44
N ASN A 194 -7.08 12.24 -3.72
CA ASN A 194 -8.06 12.97 -4.52
C ASN A 194 -9.46 12.34 -4.48
N ASP A 195 -9.59 11.23 -3.77
CA ASP A 195 -10.84 10.49 -3.69
C ASP A 195 -11.89 11.19 -2.82
N LYS A 196 -13.16 10.94 -3.15
CA LYS A 196 -14.29 11.54 -2.45
C LYS A 196 -14.49 11.00 -1.04
N TYR A 197 -14.10 9.75 -0.82
CA TYR A 197 -14.30 9.04 0.44
C TYR A 197 -12.98 8.49 0.93
N GLN A 198 -12.75 8.59 2.22
CA GLN A 198 -11.61 7.98 2.90
C GLN A 198 -11.90 7.81 4.38
N GLY A 199 -11.22 6.87 5.01
CA GLY A 199 -11.36 6.62 6.44
C GLY A 199 -10.68 5.33 6.89
N ILE A 200 -10.79 5.07 8.18
CA ILE A 200 -10.33 3.86 8.84
C ILE A 200 -11.57 3.18 9.49
N PRO A 201 -11.71 1.85 9.42
CA PRO A 201 -12.80 1.16 10.09
C PRO A 201 -12.75 1.41 11.59
N ILE A 202 -13.88 1.78 12.20
CA ILE A 202 -13.97 1.94 13.64
C ILE A 202 -13.71 0.60 14.33
N GLY A 203 -12.68 0.55 15.19
CA GLY A 203 -12.18 -0.68 15.81
C GLY A 203 -11.18 -1.46 14.97
N GLY A 204 -10.65 -0.84 13.88
CA GLY A 204 -9.56 -1.37 13.05
C GLY A 204 -10.02 -2.27 11.91
N PHE A 205 -9.11 -2.53 10.97
CA PHE A 205 -9.39 -3.34 9.79
C PHE A 205 -9.78 -4.79 10.09
N ASN A 206 -9.39 -5.33 11.24
CA ASN A 206 -9.83 -6.67 11.65
C ASN A 206 -11.36 -6.77 11.76
N LYS A 207 -12.06 -5.67 12.09
CA LYS A 207 -13.53 -5.63 12.12
C LYS A 207 -14.14 -5.78 10.73
N LEU A 208 -13.53 -5.16 9.72
CA LEU A 208 -13.93 -5.32 8.33
C LEU A 208 -13.77 -6.78 7.89
N ILE A 209 -12.61 -7.37 8.16
CA ILE A 209 -12.35 -8.79 7.81
C ILE A 209 -13.28 -9.74 8.54
N SER A 210 -13.49 -9.54 9.84
CA SER A 210 -14.42 -10.37 10.63
C SER A 210 -15.85 -10.29 10.09
N GLY A 211 -16.32 -9.10 9.70
CA GLY A 211 -17.64 -8.93 9.11
C GLY A 211 -17.78 -9.58 7.72
N LEU A 212 -16.72 -9.50 6.90
CA LEU A 212 -16.69 -10.17 5.58
C LEU A 212 -16.70 -11.71 5.72
N LEU A 213 -16.01 -12.24 6.72
CA LEU A 213 -15.88 -13.69 6.97
C LEU A 213 -16.89 -14.24 7.97
N GLU A 214 -17.86 -13.46 8.40
CA GLU A 214 -18.90 -13.94 9.31
C GLU A 214 -19.65 -15.14 8.70
N GLY A 215 -19.70 -16.27 9.44
CA GLY A 215 -20.33 -17.51 8.99
C GLY A 215 -19.59 -18.23 7.85
N VAL A 216 -18.32 -17.93 7.63
CA VAL A 216 -17.43 -18.64 6.70
C VAL A 216 -16.43 -19.47 7.53
N ASP A 217 -16.19 -20.70 7.13
CA ASP A 217 -15.15 -21.53 7.75
C ASP A 217 -13.77 -21.01 7.42
N THR A 218 -12.92 -20.88 8.45
CA THR A 218 -11.56 -20.33 8.30
C THR A 218 -10.53 -21.17 9.02
N LEU A 219 -9.35 -21.34 8.41
CA LEU A 219 -8.18 -21.96 9.00
C LEU A 219 -6.95 -21.08 8.82
N ILE A 220 -6.34 -20.71 9.91
CA ILE A 220 -5.03 -20.04 9.95
C ILE A 220 -3.90 -21.04 10.14
N ASN A 221 -2.64 -20.60 10.02
CA ASN A 221 -1.45 -21.46 10.07
C ASN A 221 -1.54 -22.66 9.12
N THR A 222 -2.18 -22.46 7.97
CA THR A 222 -2.48 -23.52 7.01
C THR A 222 -1.93 -23.14 5.64
N ASP A 223 -0.81 -23.77 5.28
CA ASP A 223 -0.18 -23.56 3.99
C ASP A 223 -0.79 -24.51 2.94
N PHE A 224 -1.31 -23.94 1.87
CA PHE A 224 -1.90 -24.67 0.75
C PHE A 224 -0.94 -25.68 0.12
N PHE A 225 0.34 -25.31 -0.01
CA PHE A 225 1.33 -26.16 -0.68
C PHE A 225 1.80 -27.33 0.16
N THR A 226 1.58 -27.31 1.48
CA THR A 226 1.94 -28.45 2.35
C THR A 226 1.16 -29.73 1.99
N ASN A 227 -0.10 -29.57 1.55
CA ASN A 227 -0.96 -30.71 1.14
C ASN A 227 -1.94 -30.31 0.04
N ARG A 228 -1.42 -29.77 -1.06
CA ARG A 228 -2.19 -29.20 -2.16
C ARG A 228 -3.27 -30.14 -2.67
N ASN A 229 -2.94 -31.43 -2.90
CA ASN A 229 -3.88 -32.41 -3.42
C ASN A 229 -5.10 -32.62 -2.51
N TYR A 230 -4.89 -32.62 -1.19
CA TYR A 230 -5.99 -32.68 -0.24
C TYR A 230 -6.87 -31.44 -0.34
N TRP A 231 -6.26 -30.26 -0.30
CA TRP A 231 -7.01 -29.00 -0.36
C TRP A 231 -7.82 -28.88 -1.66
N GLU A 232 -7.24 -29.24 -2.79
CA GLU A 232 -7.96 -29.25 -4.07
C GLU A 232 -9.08 -30.30 -4.13
N SER A 233 -8.98 -31.40 -3.37
CA SER A 233 -9.99 -32.48 -3.37
C SER A 233 -11.26 -32.17 -2.58
N ILE A 234 -11.22 -31.22 -1.64
CA ILE A 234 -12.34 -30.90 -0.76
C ILE A 234 -13.21 -29.73 -1.27
N ALA A 235 -12.93 -29.21 -2.46
CA ALA A 235 -13.70 -28.12 -3.04
C ALA A 235 -13.88 -28.26 -4.56
N ASP A 236 -14.99 -27.76 -5.08
CA ASP A 236 -15.25 -27.75 -6.53
C ASP A 236 -14.30 -26.81 -7.26
N LYS A 237 -13.96 -25.67 -6.64
CA LYS A 237 -13.07 -24.65 -7.19
C LYS A 237 -12.13 -24.08 -6.13
N VAL A 238 -10.96 -23.67 -6.58
CA VAL A 238 -9.96 -22.95 -5.78
C VAL A 238 -9.96 -21.48 -6.20
N VAL A 239 -9.97 -20.57 -5.24
CA VAL A 239 -9.66 -19.15 -5.42
C VAL A 239 -8.29 -18.89 -4.85
N PHE A 240 -7.29 -18.68 -5.69
CA PHE A 240 -5.90 -18.53 -5.28
C PHE A 240 -5.49 -17.06 -5.30
N THR A 241 -5.03 -16.55 -4.14
CA THR A 241 -4.62 -15.15 -3.99
C THR A 241 -3.12 -14.97 -3.69
N GLY A 242 -2.38 -16.09 -3.63
CA GLY A 242 -0.93 -16.10 -3.43
C GLY A 242 -0.13 -15.73 -4.68
N ALA A 243 1.19 -15.86 -4.60
CA ALA A 243 2.06 -15.55 -5.72
C ALA A 243 1.85 -16.55 -6.88
N ILE A 244 1.60 -16.01 -8.08
CA ILE A 244 1.25 -16.83 -9.24
C ILE A 244 2.39 -17.75 -9.69
N ASP A 245 3.63 -17.29 -9.58
CA ASP A 245 4.81 -18.08 -9.90
C ASP A 245 5.01 -19.25 -8.93
N GLU A 246 4.71 -19.05 -7.64
CA GLU A 246 4.71 -20.11 -6.62
C GLU A 246 3.66 -21.17 -6.91
N TYR A 247 2.46 -20.77 -7.34
CA TYR A 247 1.39 -21.71 -7.73
C TYR A 247 1.85 -22.68 -8.82
N TYR A 248 2.66 -22.20 -9.78
CA TYR A 248 3.23 -23.01 -10.87
C TYR A 248 4.65 -23.50 -10.61
N GLU A 249 5.05 -23.59 -9.32
CA GLU A 249 6.36 -24.14 -8.90
C GLU A 249 7.54 -23.44 -9.61
N TYR A 250 7.39 -22.12 -9.86
CA TYR A 250 8.40 -21.31 -10.52
C TYR A 250 8.83 -21.80 -11.92
N ARG A 251 7.93 -22.47 -12.63
CA ARG A 251 8.19 -23.14 -13.91
C ARG A 251 8.91 -22.28 -14.96
N TYR A 252 8.64 -20.99 -14.99
CA TYR A 252 9.28 -20.05 -15.89
C TYR A 252 10.32 -19.15 -15.19
N GLY A 253 10.51 -19.34 -13.90
CA GLY A 253 11.41 -18.58 -13.04
C GLY A 253 10.64 -17.71 -12.03
N LYS A 254 11.38 -17.20 -11.05
CA LYS A 254 10.82 -16.38 -9.97
C LYS A 254 10.55 -14.96 -10.43
N LEU A 255 9.39 -14.44 -10.06
CA LEU A 255 9.03 -13.02 -10.16
C LEU A 255 9.73 -12.25 -9.04
N GLU A 256 10.10 -11.01 -9.31
CA GLU A 256 10.81 -10.16 -8.37
C GLU A 256 9.84 -9.26 -7.61
N TYR A 257 10.11 -9.07 -6.32
CA TYR A 257 9.34 -8.20 -5.43
C TYR A 257 10.26 -7.26 -4.67
N ARG A 258 9.69 -6.15 -4.22
CA ARG A 258 10.23 -5.35 -3.12
C ARG A 258 9.45 -5.68 -1.87
N THR A 259 10.09 -5.52 -0.72
CA THR A 259 9.44 -5.74 0.56
C THR A 259 9.74 -4.61 1.54
N VAL A 260 9.03 -4.61 2.65
CA VAL A 260 9.24 -3.67 3.77
C VAL A 260 9.42 -4.44 5.06
N LYS A 261 10.28 -3.90 5.93
CA LYS A 261 10.47 -4.37 7.30
C LYS A 261 9.95 -3.29 8.24
N PHE A 262 9.31 -3.71 9.32
CA PHE A 262 8.83 -2.82 10.37
C PHE A 262 9.57 -3.09 11.68
N GLU A 263 9.94 -2.02 12.37
CA GLU A 263 10.39 -2.06 13.76
C GLU A 263 9.36 -1.31 14.60
N THR A 264 8.59 -2.08 15.38
CA THR A 264 7.49 -1.57 16.19
C THR A 264 7.93 -1.44 17.64
N GLU A 265 7.60 -0.31 18.26
CA GLU A 265 7.99 0.04 19.63
C GLU A 265 6.84 0.72 20.36
N THR A 266 6.61 0.30 21.60
CA THR A 266 5.69 0.98 22.51
C THR A 266 6.46 1.98 23.36
N LEU A 267 6.00 3.23 23.37
CA LEU A 267 6.63 4.33 24.10
C LEU A 267 5.76 4.79 25.27
N ASP A 268 6.37 5.05 26.42
CA ASP A 268 5.72 5.58 27.62
C ASP A 268 5.51 7.11 27.54
N ILE A 269 4.99 7.55 26.41
CA ILE A 269 4.61 8.95 26.15
C ILE A 269 3.28 8.97 25.39
N PRO A 270 2.43 9.99 25.61
CA PRO A 270 1.09 10.00 25.00
C PRO A 270 1.11 10.34 23.50
N ASN A 271 2.15 10.98 23.00
CA ASN A 271 2.26 11.46 21.62
C ASN A 271 3.73 11.60 21.24
N TYR A 272 4.13 10.98 20.12
CA TYR A 272 5.51 10.97 19.66
C TYR A 272 5.79 12.04 18.61
N GLN A 273 4.96 12.09 17.55
CA GLN A 273 5.21 12.95 16.39
C GLN A 273 4.01 13.84 15.99
N GLY A 274 2.84 13.65 16.64
CA GLY A 274 1.65 14.47 16.41
C GLY A 274 0.93 14.23 15.09
N ASN A 275 1.29 13.18 14.35
CA ASN A 275 0.67 12.79 13.09
C ASN A 275 0.80 11.27 12.89
N ALA A 276 -0.18 10.67 12.19
CA ALA A 276 -0.15 9.24 11.91
C ALA A 276 1.08 8.84 11.06
N VAL A 277 1.47 9.65 10.08
CA VAL A 277 2.57 9.31 9.16
C VAL A 277 3.50 10.50 8.97
N VAL A 278 4.79 10.30 9.28
CA VAL A 278 5.87 11.23 8.97
C VAL A 278 6.89 10.52 8.09
N ASN A 279 7.08 11.03 6.87
CA ASN A 279 8.07 10.53 5.92
C ASN A 279 9.42 11.19 6.20
N TYR A 280 10.47 10.41 6.32
CA TYR A 280 11.84 10.89 6.44
C TYR A 280 12.50 10.88 5.07
N THR A 281 12.71 12.06 4.51
CA THR A 281 13.11 12.19 3.10
C THR A 281 14.61 12.32 2.89
N GLU A 282 15.40 12.56 3.93
CA GLU A 282 16.86 12.49 3.87
C GLU A 282 17.36 11.05 3.76
N ARG A 283 18.47 10.85 3.05
CA ARG A 283 19.03 9.51 2.81
C ARG A 283 19.71 8.91 4.03
N GLU A 284 20.27 9.75 4.88
CA GLU A 284 21.03 9.38 6.07
C GLU A 284 20.19 8.67 7.14
N ILE A 285 18.89 8.94 7.16
CA ILE A 285 17.93 8.22 8.00
C ILE A 285 17.53 6.93 7.29
N PRO A 286 17.76 5.74 7.88
CA PRO A 286 17.61 4.47 7.17
C PRO A 286 16.16 4.06 6.89
N TYR A 287 15.19 4.51 7.69
CA TYR A 287 13.76 4.23 7.47
C TYR A 287 13.13 5.28 6.56
N THR A 288 12.09 4.88 5.84
CA THR A 288 11.36 5.76 4.93
C THR A 288 10.33 6.60 5.65
N ARG A 289 9.71 6.05 6.70
CA ARG A 289 8.68 6.75 7.49
C ARG A 289 8.55 6.17 8.89
N VAL A 290 7.95 6.97 9.76
CA VAL A 290 7.48 6.54 11.07
C VAL A 290 5.94 6.64 11.06
N ILE A 291 5.29 5.58 11.52
CA ILE A 291 3.85 5.50 11.69
C ILE A 291 3.56 5.56 13.19
N GLU A 292 2.77 6.52 13.64
CA GLU A 292 2.25 6.58 15.01
C GLU A 292 0.78 6.17 14.98
N HIS A 293 0.51 4.93 15.36
CA HIS A 293 -0.74 4.24 15.03
C HIS A 293 -1.98 4.82 15.71
N LYS A 294 -1.86 5.40 16.91
CA LYS A 294 -3.02 5.98 17.61
C LYS A 294 -3.70 7.13 16.84
N HIS A 295 -2.95 7.83 15.97
CA HIS A 295 -3.50 8.94 15.20
C HIS A 295 -4.40 8.52 14.03
N PHE A 296 -4.52 7.23 13.73
CA PHE A 296 -5.58 6.72 12.85
C PHE A 296 -6.95 6.69 13.54
N GLU A 297 -6.97 6.62 14.86
CA GLU A 297 -8.16 6.74 15.69
C GLU A 297 -8.43 8.22 15.96
N MET A 298 -9.39 8.78 15.28
CA MET A 298 -9.64 10.21 15.32
C MET A 298 -10.29 10.67 16.64
N PHE A 299 -10.34 11.97 16.80
CA PHE A 299 -10.87 12.75 17.92
C PHE A 299 -11.98 12.08 18.72
N GLY A 300 -11.82 12.05 20.05
CA GLY A 300 -12.80 11.57 21.00
C GLY A 300 -12.75 10.06 21.25
N SER A 301 -11.85 9.32 20.63
CA SER A 301 -11.62 7.92 20.98
C SER A 301 -10.81 7.80 22.27
N GLU A 302 -11.12 6.78 23.08
CA GLU A 302 -10.40 6.50 24.35
C GLU A 302 -8.91 6.26 24.09
N VAL A 303 -8.55 5.75 22.93
CA VAL A 303 -7.17 5.46 22.55
C VAL A 303 -6.29 6.73 22.47
N ILE A 304 -6.87 7.87 22.13
CA ILE A 304 -6.14 9.17 22.12
C ILE A 304 -5.73 9.58 23.54
N ALA A 305 -6.52 9.24 24.53
CA ALA A 305 -6.21 9.51 25.95
C ALA A 305 -5.21 8.52 26.56
N CYS A 306 -4.85 7.44 25.84
CA CYS A 306 -3.87 6.47 26.33
C CYS A 306 -2.52 7.16 26.62
N PRO A 307 -1.92 6.95 27.83
CA PRO A 307 -0.65 7.57 28.19
C PRO A 307 0.54 7.05 27.40
N LYS A 308 0.36 5.95 26.66
CA LYS A 308 1.36 5.34 25.79
C LYS A 308 1.02 5.57 24.33
N THR A 309 2.01 5.43 23.48
CA THR A 309 1.82 5.37 22.03
C THR A 309 2.63 4.24 21.41
N VAL A 310 2.22 3.77 20.25
CA VAL A 310 2.94 2.74 19.48
C VAL A 310 3.37 3.34 18.15
N ILE A 311 4.65 3.21 17.85
CA ILE A 311 5.23 3.64 16.58
C ILE A 311 5.80 2.46 15.81
N SER A 312 5.78 2.54 14.49
CA SER A 312 6.50 1.62 13.60
C SER A 312 7.42 2.39 12.66
N ARG A 313 8.69 2.03 12.63
CA ARG A 313 9.65 2.52 11.63
C ARG A 313 9.61 1.57 10.44
N GLU A 314 9.38 2.11 9.24
CA GLU A 314 9.29 1.35 8.00
C GLU A 314 10.60 1.44 7.21
N TYR A 315 11.16 0.30 6.86
CA TYR A 315 12.36 0.16 6.05
C TYR A 315 12.02 -0.51 4.73
N SER A 316 12.35 0.11 3.61
CA SER A 316 12.28 -0.54 2.30
C SER A 316 13.53 -1.40 2.12
N VAL A 317 13.34 -2.68 1.86
CA VAL A 317 14.42 -3.65 1.71
C VAL A 317 14.24 -4.51 0.46
N GLU A 318 15.32 -5.14 0.01
CA GLU A 318 15.23 -6.14 -1.05
C GLU A 318 14.53 -7.40 -0.55
N PHE A 319 13.65 -7.93 -1.37
CA PHE A 319 12.96 -9.18 -1.07
C PHE A 319 13.96 -10.35 -1.05
N GLN A 320 13.87 -11.14 -0.01
CA GLN A 320 14.58 -12.41 0.12
C GLN A 320 13.58 -13.54 0.39
N GLU A 321 13.94 -14.76 0.05
CA GLU A 321 13.12 -15.93 0.31
C GLU A 321 12.74 -16.02 1.80
N GLY A 322 11.46 -16.28 2.07
CA GLY A 322 10.91 -16.27 3.43
C GLY A 322 10.36 -14.93 3.90
N MET A 323 10.59 -13.83 3.17
CA MET A 323 9.94 -12.55 3.43
C MET A 323 8.58 -12.45 2.75
N GLU A 324 7.74 -11.53 3.23
CA GLU A 324 6.47 -11.21 2.56
C GLU A 324 6.71 -10.37 1.30
N PRO A 325 6.14 -10.75 0.15
CA PRO A 325 6.20 -9.94 -1.06
C PRO A 325 5.18 -8.79 -0.99
N TYR A 326 5.66 -7.55 -1.05
CA TYR A 326 4.77 -6.38 -0.96
C TYR A 326 4.47 -5.74 -2.32
N TYR A 327 5.51 -5.50 -3.11
CA TYR A 327 5.40 -4.71 -4.33
C TYR A 327 6.02 -5.46 -5.51
N PRO A 328 5.26 -5.73 -6.57
CA PRO A 328 5.81 -6.27 -7.81
C PRO A 328 6.86 -5.32 -8.41
N VAL A 329 7.96 -5.87 -8.89
CA VAL A 329 8.96 -5.12 -9.65
C VAL A 329 8.58 -5.12 -11.13
N ASN A 330 7.85 -4.09 -11.55
CA ASN A 330 7.35 -3.96 -12.93
C ASN A 330 8.46 -3.47 -13.87
N ASN A 331 9.24 -4.40 -14.38
CA ASN A 331 10.20 -4.19 -15.46
C ASN A 331 9.86 -5.09 -16.67
N ASN A 332 10.52 -4.87 -17.80
CA ASN A 332 10.24 -5.63 -19.03
C ASN A 332 10.42 -7.14 -18.88
N ARG A 333 11.39 -7.59 -18.06
CA ARG A 333 11.62 -9.01 -17.77
C ARG A 333 10.46 -9.60 -16.99
N ASN A 334 10.14 -8.98 -15.86
CA ASN A 334 9.11 -9.51 -14.97
C ASN A 334 7.70 -9.42 -15.57
N ASN A 335 7.40 -8.36 -16.34
CA ASN A 335 6.12 -8.25 -17.03
C ASN A 335 5.94 -9.38 -18.06
N ARG A 336 6.96 -9.69 -18.87
CA ARG A 336 6.91 -10.83 -19.80
C ARG A 336 6.76 -12.16 -19.06
N LEU A 337 7.45 -12.32 -17.93
CA LEU A 337 7.37 -13.52 -17.13
C LEU A 337 5.97 -13.68 -16.51
N ALA A 338 5.38 -12.61 -15.97
CA ALA A 338 4.03 -12.60 -15.45
C ALA A 338 2.99 -12.94 -16.54
N ASP A 339 3.16 -12.40 -17.76
CA ASP A 339 2.29 -12.73 -18.91
C ASP A 339 2.30 -14.23 -19.22
N GLN A 340 3.45 -14.91 -19.11
CA GLN A 340 3.52 -16.36 -19.32
C GLN A 340 2.73 -17.12 -18.26
N TYR A 341 2.81 -16.71 -16.98
CA TYR A 341 2.01 -17.29 -15.90
C TYR A 341 0.52 -17.02 -16.08
N HIS A 342 0.13 -15.82 -16.48
CA HIS A 342 -1.27 -15.49 -16.78
C HIS A 342 -1.84 -16.33 -17.93
N GLN A 343 -1.02 -16.67 -18.93
CA GLN A 343 -1.44 -17.58 -20.02
C GLN A 343 -1.66 -19.03 -19.52
N LEU A 344 -0.94 -19.47 -18.48
CA LEU A 344 -1.24 -20.74 -17.82
C LEU A 344 -2.53 -20.63 -17.01
N ALA A 345 -2.66 -19.58 -16.20
CA ALA A 345 -3.83 -19.34 -15.36
C ALA A 345 -5.14 -19.29 -16.18
N ALA A 346 -5.10 -18.70 -17.37
CA ALA A 346 -6.27 -18.64 -18.27
C ALA A 346 -6.75 -20.02 -18.80
N LYS A 347 -5.93 -21.06 -18.63
CA LYS A 347 -6.29 -22.45 -19.04
C LYS A 347 -6.87 -23.26 -17.89
N GLU A 348 -6.73 -22.78 -16.66
CA GLU A 348 -7.28 -23.46 -15.49
C GLU A 348 -8.82 -23.38 -15.51
N LYS A 349 -9.46 -24.53 -15.30
CA LYS A 349 -10.94 -24.61 -15.29
C LYS A 349 -11.51 -24.47 -13.88
N ASN A 350 -10.79 -24.95 -12.89
CA ASN A 350 -11.25 -25.05 -11.51
C ASN A 350 -10.48 -24.12 -10.56
N VAL A 351 -9.64 -23.22 -11.10
CA VAL A 351 -8.86 -22.25 -10.28
C VAL A 351 -9.13 -20.85 -10.79
N LEU A 352 -9.50 -19.98 -9.86
CA LEU A 352 -9.64 -18.53 -10.07
C LEU A 352 -8.46 -17.83 -9.41
N PHE A 353 -7.76 -17.00 -10.16
CA PHE A 353 -6.65 -16.20 -9.66
C PHE A 353 -7.13 -14.77 -9.44
N GLY A 354 -6.83 -14.18 -8.29
CA GLY A 354 -7.19 -12.80 -8.01
C GLY A 354 -6.42 -12.18 -6.87
N GLY A 355 -6.40 -10.86 -6.83
CA GLY A 355 -5.62 -10.09 -5.87
C GLY A 355 -4.19 -9.82 -6.34
N ARG A 356 -3.46 -9.03 -5.54
CA ARG A 356 -2.18 -8.42 -5.90
C ARG A 356 -1.10 -9.41 -6.35
N LEU A 357 -0.93 -10.51 -5.62
CA LEU A 357 0.14 -11.48 -5.88
C LEU A 357 -0.21 -12.40 -7.05
N ALA A 358 -1.46 -12.86 -7.12
CA ALA A 358 -1.90 -13.73 -8.21
C ALA A 358 -1.97 -13.00 -9.56
N GLU A 359 -2.22 -11.69 -9.55
CA GLU A 359 -2.21 -10.87 -10.76
C GLU A 359 -0.87 -10.18 -11.04
N TYR A 360 0.09 -10.28 -10.11
CA TYR A 360 1.37 -9.57 -10.18
C TYR A 360 1.19 -8.07 -10.46
N LYS A 361 0.23 -7.43 -9.76
CA LYS A 361 -0.09 -6.01 -9.91
C LYS A 361 -0.22 -5.34 -8.55
N TYR A 362 0.14 -4.07 -8.51
CA TYR A 362 -0.17 -3.24 -7.35
C TYR A 362 -1.63 -2.76 -7.43
N TYR A 363 -2.35 -2.96 -6.34
CA TYR A 363 -3.71 -2.46 -6.14
C TYR A 363 -3.86 -1.83 -4.75
N ASP A 364 -4.57 -0.72 -4.68
CA ASP A 364 -5.13 -0.23 -3.43
C ASP A 364 -6.35 -1.08 -3.01
N MET A 365 -6.84 -0.88 -1.79
CA MET A 365 -7.91 -1.73 -1.23
C MET A 365 -9.23 -1.66 -2.02
N ALA A 366 -9.63 -0.46 -2.45
CA ALA A 366 -10.90 -0.30 -3.14
C ALA A 366 -10.95 -1.02 -4.51
N PRO A 367 -9.93 -0.93 -5.39
CA PRO A 367 -9.89 -1.74 -6.60
C PRO A 367 -9.96 -3.25 -6.35
N ILE A 368 -9.36 -3.75 -5.28
CA ILE A 368 -9.41 -5.18 -4.90
C ILE A 368 -10.87 -5.59 -4.60
N ILE A 369 -11.60 -4.78 -3.85
CA ILE A 369 -13.02 -5.03 -3.59
C ILE A 369 -13.82 -4.93 -4.89
N GLY A 370 -13.55 -3.92 -5.71
CA GLY A 370 -14.22 -3.72 -7.00
C GLY A 370 -14.17 -4.95 -7.90
N GLN A 371 -12.98 -5.59 -8.02
CA GLN A 371 -12.81 -6.81 -8.81
C GLN A 371 -13.77 -7.95 -8.42
N VAL A 372 -14.14 -8.01 -7.15
CA VAL A 372 -15.05 -9.06 -6.65
C VAL A 372 -16.52 -8.64 -6.77
N LEU A 373 -16.81 -7.34 -6.70
CA LEU A 373 -18.19 -6.83 -6.80
C LEU A 373 -18.69 -6.78 -8.25
N ASP A 374 -17.80 -6.64 -9.23
CA ASP A 374 -18.09 -6.64 -10.67
C ASP A 374 -18.27 -8.06 -11.19
#